data_b8c9360b679c61db9899475e3625692c
#
_entry.id   b8c9360b679c61db9899475e3625692c
#
_cell.length_a   1.000
_cell.length_b   1.000
_cell.length_c   1.000
_cell.angle_alpha   90.00
_cell.angle_beta   90.00
_cell.angle_gamma   90.00
#
_symmetry.space_group_name_H-M   'P 1'
#
loop_
_entity.id
_entity.type
_entity.pdbx_description
1 polymer ?
#
loop_
_entity_poly.entity_id
_entity_poly.type
_entity_poly.pdbx_seq_one_letter_code
_entity_poly.pdbx_strand_id
1 'polypeptide(L)'
;MFDTLSDRIAGVFRNLRGKARLTNADIDATAREIRIALLEADVNLAVVREFVAAVKERARGAEVSQALNPAQQIVKIVNEELIAILGGEARPLRFAKRPPTVIMLAGLQGSGKTTLAGKLGKWLKGQGHSPLLVAADLQRPNAVNQLQVVGQRAGVQVYAPEPGNGVGDPVEVAHTSILHAMSKLYDVVVIDTAGRLGIDAQLMQQAVDIREAVHPNEILFVVDAMIGQDAVNTAKAFAEGVGFDGVVLSKLDGDARGGAALSIARVTGKPIMFASNGEKLEDFDLFHPDRMASRILGMGDMLTLIEQAEKTFDAEESAKAAAKLMGQGQGEFGLADFLSQMQAVRRMGPLSKVFGMLPGMGQMRDQIDNIDEKEVDRIEAIIYSMTPGERDNPKILDGSRRARIAAGSGTTVNDVNNLVNRFYEARKMMQQLAGGMMPGMPGMGGRARPGRPPARRKGARGVSGNPAKRNLAQPPAGSGVPGADAFGIGGQMPSEAELKKAMEGFQLPPHIAQQLNQPNRGPRESN
;
A
#
# COMPACT_ATOMS: atom_id res chain seq x y z
N MET A 1 -4.20 -0.31 5.32
CA MET A 1 -3.93 -1.75 5.59
C MET A 1 -2.80 -1.85 6.61
N PHE A 2 -3.02 -2.55 7.70
CA PHE A 2 -2.07 -2.73 8.82
C PHE A 2 -1.58 -1.45 9.53
N ASP A 3 -2.23 -0.34 9.35
CA ASP A 3 -1.71 0.97 9.75
C ASP A 3 -1.55 1.08 11.27
N THR A 4 -2.58 0.66 12.00
CA THR A 4 -2.55 0.64 13.47
C THR A 4 -1.43 -0.28 14.00
N LEU A 5 -1.27 -1.46 13.40
CA LEU A 5 -0.21 -2.40 13.78
C LEU A 5 1.17 -1.87 13.42
N SER A 6 1.32 -1.30 12.22
CA SER A 6 2.58 -0.71 11.75
C SER A 6 3.07 0.42 12.65
N ASP A 7 2.17 1.36 13.03
CA ASP A 7 2.50 2.48 13.91
C ASP A 7 2.93 2.01 15.30
N ARG A 8 2.25 1.00 15.84
CA ARG A 8 2.59 0.40 17.13
C ARG A 8 3.96 -0.28 17.10
N ILE A 9 4.21 -1.12 16.11
CA ILE A 9 5.49 -1.83 15.97
C ILE A 9 6.64 -0.84 15.69
N ALA A 10 6.42 0.16 14.84
CA ALA A 10 7.41 1.22 14.60
C ALA A 10 7.74 2.00 15.89
N GLY A 11 6.73 2.23 16.76
CA GLY A 11 6.92 2.80 18.10
C GLY A 11 7.85 1.97 18.97
N VAL A 12 7.64 0.66 19.02
CA VAL A 12 8.47 -0.30 19.78
C VAL A 12 9.92 -0.22 19.33
N PHE A 13 10.19 -0.20 18.03
CA PHE A 13 11.56 -0.14 17.50
C PHE A 13 12.24 1.21 17.70
N ARG A 14 11.49 2.31 17.75
CA ARG A 14 12.07 3.62 18.10
C ARG A 14 12.70 3.61 19.49
N ASN A 15 12.11 2.91 20.45
CA ASN A 15 12.62 2.79 21.82
C ASN A 15 13.93 1.98 21.92
N LEU A 16 14.24 1.17 20.88
CA LEU A 16 15.49 0.41 20.81
C LEU A 16 16.63 1.17 20.13
N ARG A 17 16.34 2.24 19.39
CA ARG A 17 17.35 3.05 18.72
C ARG A 17 18.25 3.74 19.74
N GLY A 18 19.56 3.65 19.56
CA GLY A 18 20.56 4.27 20.44
C GLY A 18 21.10 3.37 21.55
N LYS A 19 20.56 2.15 21.74
CA LYS A 19 21.12 1.18 22.70
C LYS A 19 22.33 0.46 22.06
N ALA A 20 23.50 0.61 22.68
CA ALA A 20 24.73 -0.03 22.22
C ALA A 20 24.74 -1.55 22.46
N ARG A 21 23.99 -2.03 23.46
CA ARG A 21 23.75 -3.44 23.78
C ARG A 21 22.32 -3.63 24.26
N LEU A 22 21.72 -4.77 23.92
CA LEU A 22 20.43 -5.19 24.44
C LEU A 22 20.62 -6.17 25.59
N THR A 23 19.97 -5.89 26.69
CA THR A 23 19.89 -6.81 27.83
C THR A 23 18.70 -7.76 27.65
N ASN A 24 18.69 -8.88 28.40
CA ASN A 24 17.53 -9.77 28.43
C ASN A 24 16.26 -9.04 28.89
N ALA A 25 16.37 -8.03 29.76
CA ALA A 25 15.27 -7.19 30.18
C ALA A 25 14.71 -6.33 29.03
N ASP A 26 15.57 -5.80 28.14
CA ASP A 26 15.17 -5.06 26.94
C ASP A 26 14.44 -5.95 25.94
N ILE A 27 14.94 -7.17 25.73
CA ILE A 27 14.30 -8.19 24.88
C ILE A 27 12.90 -8.53 25.41
N ASP A 28 12.79 -8.77 26.72
CA ASP A 28 11.52 -9.11 27.35
C ASP A 28 10.53 -7.95 27.33
N ALA A 29 10.99 -6.71 27.50
CA ALA A 29 10.16 -5.51 27.38
C ALA A 29 9.66 -5.33 25.93
N THR A 30 10.55 -5.42 24.95
CA THR A 30 10.21 -5.33 23.50
C THR A 30 9.20 -6.40 23.10
N ALA A 31 9.44 -7.64 23.51
CA ALA A 31 8.55 -8.76 23.22
C ALA A 31 7.16 -8.60 23.87
N ARG A 32 7.08 -7.94 25.04
CA ARG A 32 5.81 -7.60 25.69
C ARG A 32 5.04 -6.54 24.90
N GLU A 33 5.71 -5.50 24.44
CA GLU A 33 5.09 -4.46 23.60
C GLU A 33 4.62 -5.01 22.26
N ILE A 34 5.42 -5.84 21.59
CA ILE A 34 5.01 -6.53 20.36
C ILE A 34 3.79 -7.42 20.62
N ARG A 35 3.76 -8.16 21.73
CA ARG A 35 2.60 -8.96 22.11
C ARG A 35 1.33 -8.12 22.23
N ILE A 36 1.42 -6.96 22.90
CA ILE A 36 0.29 -6.04 23.05
C ILE A 36 -0.17 -5.54 21.66
N ALA A 37 0.76 -5.11 20.82
CA ALA A 37 0.45 -4.63 19.47
C ALA A 37 -0.28 -5.69 18.62
N LEU A 38 0.17 -6.94 18.66
CA LEU A 38 -0.47 -8.04 17.93
C LEU A 38 -1.87 -8.39 18.48
N LEU A 39 -2.05 -8.35 19.81
CA LEU A 39 -3.37 -8.58 20.44
C LEU A 39 -4.36 -7.45 20.13
N GLU A 40 -3.92 -6.19 20.13
CA GLU A 40 -4.73 -5.04 19.73
C GLU A 40 -5.08 -5.08 18.22
N ALA A 41 -4.21 -5.69 17.41
CA ALA A 41 -4.47 -5.97 16.02
C ALA A 41 -5.40 -7.16 15.79
N ASP A 42 -5.98 -7.75 16.85
CA ASP A 42 -6.87 -8.91 16.79
C ASP A 42 -6.22 -10.17 16.19
N VAL A 43 -4.92 -10.37 16.44
CA VAL A 43 -4.21 -11.61 16.07
C VAL A 43 -4.57 -12.74 17.04
N ASN A 44 -4.74 -13.95 16.54
CA ASN A 44 -5.08 -15.13 17.34
C ASN A 44 -4.08 -15.36 18.48
N LEU A 45 -4.58 -15.59 19.70
CA LEU A 45 -3.76 -15.69 20.91
C LEU A 45 -2.68 -16.81 20.83
N ALA A 46 -3.00 -17.94 20.21
CA ALA A 46 -2.02 -19.03 20.05
C ALA A 46 -0.87 -18.59 19.13
N VAL A 47 -1.21 -17.93 18.00
CA VAL A 47 -0.23 -17.39 17.06
C VAL A 47 0.65 -16.32 17.73
N VAL A 48 0.05 -15.42 18.51
CA VAL A 48 0.80 -14.38 19.26
C VAL A 48 1.77 -15.01 20.25
N ARG A 49 1.36 -16.04 20.99
CA ARG A 49 2.22 -16.73 21.96
C ARG A 49 3.42 -17.39 21.29
N GLU A 50 3.17 -18.09 20.18
CA GLU A 50 4.20 -18.75 19.40
C GLU A 50 5.19 -17.75 18.80
N PHE A 51 4.70 -16.71 18.16
CA PHE A 51 5.49 -15.62 17.59
C PHE A 51 6.41 -14.97 18.64
N VAL A 52 5.85 -14.58 19.76
CA VAL A 52 6.61 -13.92 20.84
C VAL A 52 7.65 -14.86 21.44
N ALA A 53 7.34 -16.15 21.56
CA ALA A 53 8.31 -17.15 22.02
C ALA A 53 9.48 -17.30 21.04
N ALA A 54 9.20 -17.42 19.74
CA ALA A 54 10.21 -17.54 18.69
C ALA A 54 11.11 -16.29 18.63
N VAL A 55 10.51 -15.08 18.67
CA VAL A 55 11.28 -13.82 18.69
C VAL A 55 12.21 -13.76 19.92
N LYS A 56 11.73 -14.15 21.12
CA LYS A 56 12.55 -14.15 22.34
C LYS A 56 13.70 -15.15 22.27
N GLU A 57 13.42 -16.35 21.81
CA GLU A 57 14.42 -17.43 21.68
C GLU A 57 15.52 -17.00 20.73
N ARG A 58 15.16 -16.54 19.54
CA ARG A 58 16.10 -16.08 18.51
C ARG A 58 16.88 -14.83 18.96
N ALA A 59 16.21 -13.87 19.61
CA ALA A 59 16.88 -12.67 20.10
C ALA A 59 17.91 -12.96 21.22
N ARG A 60 17.67 -13.98 22.05
CA ARG A 60 18.61 -14.41 23.10
C ARG A 60 19.75 -15.27 22.55
N GLY A 61 19.46 -16.11 21.55
CA GLY A 61 20.43 -16.99 20.89
C GLY A 61 21.23 -16.30 19.77
N ALA A 62 20.88 -15.09 19.39
CA ALA A 62 21.55 -14.38 18.33
C ALA A 62 22.99 -14.04 18.74
N GLU A 63 23.95 -14.78 18.20
CA GLU A 63 25.33 -14.33 18.13
C GLU A 63 25.32 -12.97 17.43
N VAL A 64 25.80 -11.95 18.14
CA VAL A 64 25.79 -10.55 17.70
C VAL A 64 26.52 -10.48 16.37
N SER A 65 25.80 -10.40 15.27
CA SER A 65 26.42 -10.13 13.98
C SER A 65 27.16 -8.81 14.07
N GLN A 66 28.47 -8.82 13.92
CA GLN A 66 29.30 -7.62 14.00
C GLN A 66 28.92 -6.55 12.97
N ALA A 67 28.11 -6.91 11.97
CA ALA A 67 27.65 -6.03 10.88
C ALA A 67 26.35 -5.27 11.20
N LEU A 68 25.55 -5.70 12.18
CA LEU A 68 24.26 -5.09 12.53
C LEU A 68 24.29 -4.58 13.96
N ASN A 69 23.66 -3.39 14.18
CA ASN A 69 23.42 -2.96 15.55
C ASN A 69 22.30 -3.81 16.20
N PRO A 70 22.23 -3.88 17.54
CA PRO A 70 21.29 -4.75 18.23
C PRO A 70 19.81 -4.50 17.89
N ALA A 71 19.43 -3.24 17.62
CA ALA A 71 18.08 -2.89 17.22
C ALA A 71 17.74 -3.42 15.82
N GLN A 72 18.67 -3.31 14.86
CA GLN A 72 18.51 -3.87 13.51
C GLN A 72 18.38 -5.39 13.53
N GLN A 73 19.06 -6.05 14.44
CA GLN A 73 19.00 -7.50 14.61
C GLN A 73 17.61 -7.96 15.07
N ILE A 74 16.99 -7.24 16.04
CA ILE A 74 15.62 -7.55 16.46
C ILE A 74 14.63 -7.27 15.32
N VAL A 75 14.77 -6.17 14.59
CA VAL A 75 13.91 -5.87 13.43
C VAL A 75 14.00 -7.00 12.40
N LYS A 76 15.19 -7.50 12.10
CA LYS A 76 15.41 -8.64 11.19
C LYS A 76 14.70 -9.90 11.69
N ILE A 77 14.87 -10.26 12.97
CA ILE A 77 14.21 -11.43 13.56
C ILE A 77 12.69 -11.30 13.49
N VAL A 78 12.14 -10.15 13.86
CA VAL A 78 10.70 -9.89 13.80
C VAL A 78 10.18 -9.95 12.37
N ASN A 79 10.94 -9.44 11.38
CA ASN A 79 10.58 -9.54 9.97
C ASN A 79 10.48 -10.99 9.49
N GLU A 80 11.49 -11.80 9.80
CA GLU A 80 11.54 -13.21 9.42
C GLU A 80 10.41 -14.01 10.08
N GLU A 81 10.09 -13.74 11.35
CA GLU A 81 8.97 -14.38 12.04
C GLU A 81 7.60 -13.91 11.48
N LEU A 82 7.46 -12.63 11.08
CA LEU A 82 6.26 -12.14 10.39
C LEU A 82 6.06 -12.85 9.05
N ILE A 83 7.12 -13.01 8.27
CA ILE A 83 7.08 -13.75 7.02
C ILE A 83 6.61 -15.20 7.28
N ALA A 84 7.17 -15.84 8.30
CA ALA A 84 6.81 -17.23 8.65
C ALA A 84 5.34 -17.39 9.03
N ILE A 85 4.77 -16.48 9.85
CA ILE A 85 3.34 -16.57 10.23
C ILE A 85 2.38 -16.19 9.10
N LEU A 86 2.83 -15.38 8.12
CA LEU A 86 2.08 -15.03 6.92
C LEU A 86 2.09 -16.15 5.84
N GLY A 87 2.82 -17.24 6.07
CA GLY A 87 2.86 -18.39 5.18
C GLY A 87 4.20 -18.64 4.49
N GLY A 88 5.23 -17.86 4.80
CA GLY A 88 6.59 -18.02 4.28
C GLY A 88 6.76 -17.46 2.87
N GLU A 89 6.68 -18.30 1.86
CA GLU A 89 6.84 -17.90 0.46
C GLU A 89 5.48 -17.76 -0.26
N ALA A 90 5.41 -16.88 -1.25
CA ALA A 90 4.24 -16.76 -2.11
C ALA A 90 4.04 -18.05 -2.90
N ARG A 91 2.82 -18.60 -2.86
CA ARG A 91 2.47 -19.82 -3.58
C ARG A 91 1.68 -19.49 -4.84
N PRO A 92 2.19 -19.80 -6.05
CA PRO A 92 1.45 -19.64 -7.28
C PRO A 92 0.36 -20.71 -7.43
N LEU A 93 -0.60 -20.47 -8.36
CA LEU A 93 -1.59 -21.45 -8.78
C LEU A 93 -0.94 -22.69 -9.40
N ARG A 94 -1.52 -23.85 -9.16
CA ARG A 94 -1.16 -25.11 -9.82
C ARG A 94 -2.06 -25.32 -11.03
N PHE A 95 -1.45 -25.28 -12.19
CA PHE A 95 -2.15 -25.57 -13.43
C PHE A 95 -2.16 -27.07 -13.73
N ALA A 96 -3.26 -27.54 -14.28
CA ALA A 96 -3.40 -28.91 -14.74
C ALA A 96 -2.44 -29.20 -15.91
N LYS A 97 -1.90 -30.40 -15.97
CA LYS A 97 -1.08 -30.86 -17.10
C LYS A 97 -1.85 -30.94 -18.42
N ARG A 98 -3.16 -31.13 -18.33
CA ARG A 98 -4.11 -31.14 -19.46
C ARG A 98 -5.25 -30.17 -19.14
N PRO A 99 -5.51 -29.17 -20.00
CA PRO A 99 -6.63 -28.25 -19.81
C PRO A 99 -7.98 -28.95 -19.81
N PRO A 100 -9.00 -28.37 -19.12
CA PRO A 100 -8.91 -27.14 -18.33
C PRO A 100 -8.38 -27.34 -16.92
N THR A 101 -7.73 -26.32 -16.37
CA THR A 101 -7.48 -26.22 -14.93
C THR A 101 -8.78 -25.80 -14.23
N VAL A 102 -9.23 -26.54 -13.24
CA VAL A 102 -10.45 -26.24 -12.51
C VAL A 102 -10.12 -25.60 -11.17
N ILE A 103 -10.62 -24.39 -10.95
CA ILE A 103 -10.47 -23.62 -9.71
C ILE A 103 -11.86 -23.43 -9.09
N MET A 104 -12.05 -23.91 -7.87
CA MET A 104 -13.31 -23.76 -7.13
C MET A 104 -13.16 -22.68 -6.07
N LEU A 105 -14.10 -21.72 -6.01
CA LEU A 105 -14.17 -20.71 -4.97
C LEU A 105 -15.12 -21.17 -3.88
N ALA A 106 -14.65 -21.23 -2.63
CA ALA A 106 -15.44 -21.59 -1.46
C ALA A 106 -15.42 -20.45 -0.42
N GLY A 107 -16.45 -20.34 0.43
CA GLY A 107 -16.51 -19.33 1.48
C GLY A 107 -17.93 -18.86 1.80
N LEU A 108 -18.08 -18.04 2.85
CA LEU A 108 -19.37 -17.51 3.29
C LEU A 108 -19.98 -16.50 2.31
N GLN A 109 -21.27 -16.22 2.49
CA GLN A 109 -21.96 -15.13 1.80
C GLN A 109 -21.33 -13.78 2.20
N GLY A 110 -21.17 -12.88 1.22
CA GLY A 110 -20.56 -11.58 1.47
C GLY A 110 -19.01 -11.57 1.49
N SER A 111 -18.36 -12.75 1.46
CA SER A 111 -16.89 -12.83 1.39
C SER A 111 -16.30 -12.34 0.05
N GLY A 112 -17.13 -12.03 -0.94
CA GLY A 112 -16.68 -11.47 -2.21
C GLY A 112 -16.35 -12.48 -3.31
N LYS A 113 -16.78 -13.75 -3.22
CA LYS A 113 -16.48 -14.81 -4.21
C LYS A 113 -16.81 -14.41 -5.65
N THR A 114 -18.02 -13.93 -5.90
CA THR A 114 -18.46 -13.52 -7.24
C THR A 114 -17.58 -12.40 -7.83
N THR A 115 -17.27 -11.39 -7.02
CA THR A 115 -16.35 -10.31 -7.44
C THR A 115 -14.95 -10.85 -7.67
N LEU A 116 -14.51 -11.76 -6.80
CA LEU A 116 -13.21 -12.41 -6.91
C LEU A 116 -13.11 -13.27 -8.18
N ALA A 117 -14.16 -13.98 -8.55
CA ALA A 117 -14.20 -14.75 -9.82
C ALA A 117 -13.84 -13.86 -11.01
N GLY A 118 -14.40 -12.65 -11.07
CA GLY A 118 -14.06 -11.68 -12.11
C GLY A 118 -12.63 -11.13 -12.00
N LYS A 119 -12.16 -10.84 -10.79
CA LYS A 119 -10.77 -10.37 -10.54
C LYS A 119 -9.76 -11.44 -10.97
N LEU A 120 -9.97 -12.68 -10.51
CA LEU A 120 -9.13 -13.82 -10.85
C LEU A 120 -9.18 -14.10 -12.36
N GLY A 121 -10.37 -14.05 -12.97
CA GLY A 121 -10.52 -14.23 -14.42
C GLY A 121 -9.77 -13.16 -15.21
N LYS A 122 -9.83 -11.89 -14.80
CA LYS A 122 -9.08 -10.80 -15.42
C LYS A 122 -7.57 -10.97 -15.24
N TRP A 123 -7.14 -11.35 -14.04
CA TRP A 123 -5.74 -11.62 -13.73
C TRP A 123 -5.19 -12.76 -14.58
N LEU A 124 -5.91 -13.90 -14.68
CA LEU A 124 -5.56 -15.05 -15.53
C LEU A 124 -5.44 -14.65 -17.00
N LYS A 125 -6.40 -13.87 -17.50
CA LYS A 125 -6.35 -13.34 -18.86
C LYS A 125 -5.12 -12.46 -19.10
N GLY A 126 -4.73 -11.65 -18.11
CA GLY A 126 -3.48 -10.86 -18.15
C GLY A 126 -2.22 -11.72 -18.19
N GLN A 127 -2.28 -12.96 -17.69
CA GLN A 127 -1.19 -13.95 -17.76
C GLN A 127 -1.20 -14.77 -19.07
N GLY A 128 -2.14 -14.49 -19.99
CA GLY A 128 -2.24 -15.18 -21.27
C GLY A 128 -3.16 -16.41 -21.28
N HIS A 129 -3.90 -16.66 -20.20
CA HIS A 129 -4.89 -17.74 -20.12
C HIS A 129 -6.23 -17.35 -20.74
N SER A 130 -7.03 -18.37 -21.07
CA SER A 130 -8.42 -18.25 -21.55
C SER A 130 -9.41 -18.77 -20.50
N PRO A 131 -9.73 -17.96 -19.45
CA PRO A 131 -10.59 -18.40 -18.37
C PRO A 131 -12.07 -18.38 -18.76
N LEU A 132 -12.84 -19.33 -18.17
CA LEU A 132 -14.29 -19.40 -18.17
C LEU A 132 -14.79 -19.28 -16.73
N LEU A 133 -15.68 -18.33 -16.46
CA LEU A 133 -16.36 -18.24 -15.16
C LEU A 133 -17.62 -19.09 -15.19
N VAL A 134 -17.96 -19.75 -14.08
CA VAL A 134 -19.10 -20.66 -13.98
C VAL A 134 -20.04 -20.21 -12.87
N ALA A 135 -21.31 -19.99 -13.20
CA ALA A 135 -22.34 -19.55 -12.28
C ALA A 135 -22.97 -20.74 -11.55
N ALA A 136 -22.32 -21.24 -10.50
CA ALA A 136 -22.82 -22.31 -9.64
C ALA A 136 -23.49 -21.80 -8.34
N ASP A 137 -23.56 -20.47 -8.10
CA ASP A 137 -24.40 -19.88 -7.05
C ASP A 137 -25.84 -19.72 -7.59
N LEU A 138 -26.63 -20.81 -7.57
CA LEU A 138 -28.01 -20.82 -8.08
C LEU A 138 -29.03 -20.45 -7.01
N GLN A 139 -28.66 -20.42 -5.74
CA GLN A 139 -29.59 -20.21 -4.63
C GLN A 139 -29.87 -18.74 -4.37
N ARG A 140 -28.84 -17.90 -4.49
CA ARG A 140 -28.95 -16.48 -4.18
C ARG A 140 -29.64 -15.71 -5.32
N PRO A 141 -30.63 -14.85 -4.99
CA PRO A 141 -31.26 -14.00 -5.99
C PRO A 141 -30.25 -13.18 -6.78
N ASN A 142 -30.39 -13.16 -8.10
CA ASN A 142 -29.53 -12.41 -9.02
C ASN A 142 -28.04 -12.77 -9.05
N ALA A 143 -27.58 -13.86 -8.39
CA ALA A 143 -26.17 -14.23 -8.37
C ALA A 143 -25.63 -14.53 -9.78
N VAL A 144 -26.41 -15.24 -10.60
CA VAL A 144 -26.07 -15.52 -12.00
C VAL A 144 -25.88 -14.24 -12.80
N ASN A 145 -26.84 -13.31 -12.73
CA ASN A 145 -26.72 -12.01 -13.41
C ASN A 145 -25.53 -11.20 -12.89
N GLN A 146 -25.28 -11.25 -11.58
CA GLN A 146 -24.12 -10.59 -10.98
C GLN A 146 -22.81 -11.10 -11.57
N LEU A 147 -22.64 -12.41 -11.68
CA LEU A 147 -21.44 -13.00 -12.28
C LEU A 147 -21.32 -12.63 -13.76
N GLN A 148 -22.43 -12.61 -14.53
CA GLN A 148 -22.43 -12.19 -15.93
C GLN A 148 -21.96 -10.73 -16.09
N VAL A 149 -22.43 -9.81 -15.27
CA VAL A 149 -22.01 -8.39 -15.27
C VAL A 149 -20.53 -8.28 -14.92
N VAL A 150 -20.08 -9.02 -13.91
CA VAL A 150 -18.67 -9.02 -13.49
C VAL A 150 -17.78 -9.61 -14.58
N GLY A 151 -18.19 -10.73 -15.20
CA GLY A 151 -17.49 -11.35 -16.32
C GLY A 151 -17.37 -10.42 -17.53
N GLN A 152 -18.45 -9.73 -17.88
CA GLN A 152 -18.44 -8.72 -18.97
C GLN A 152 -17.44 -7.61 -18.67
N ARG A 153 -17.41 -7.06 -17.45
CA ARG A 153 -16.46 -6.03 -17.04
C ARG A 153 -15.01 -6.53 -17.07
N ALA A 154 -14.79 -7.80 -16.70
CA ALA A 154 -13.49 -8.44 -16.75
C ALA A 154 -13.07 -8.82 -18.19
N GLY A 155 -13.99 -8.79 -19.14
CA GLY A 155 -13.80 -9.28 -20.50
C GLY A 155 -13.59 -10.81 -20.56
N VAL A 156 -14.24 -11.55 -19.66
CA VAL A 156 -14.17 -13.02 -19.51
C VAL A 156 -15.55 -13.61 -19.74
N GLN A 157 -15.61 -14.74 -20.43
CA GLN A 157 -16.86 -15.44 -20.71
C GLN A 157 -17.42 -16.11 -19.45
N VAL A 158 -18.76 -16.16 -19.36
CA VAL A 158 -19.47 -16.78 -18.26
C VAL A 158 -20.34 -17.92 -18.76
N TYR A 159 -20.21 -19.10 -18.15
CA TYR A 159 -21.09 -20.25 -18.35
C TYR A 159 -22.22 -20.19 -17.34
N ALA A 160 -23.42 -19.93 -17.80
CA ALA A 160 -24.64 -19.78 -16.99
C ALA A 160 -25.83 -20.40 -17.70
N PRO A 161 -25.93 -21.74 -17.72
CA PRO A 161 -27.02 -22.46 -18.40
C PRO A 161 -28.37 -22.36 -17.66
N GLU A 162 -28.33 -22.12 -16.33
CA GLU A 162 -29.48 -22.05 -15.47
C GLU A 162 -29.81 -20.63 -15.03
N PRO A 163 -31.09 -20.29 -14.84
CA PRO A 163 -31.50 -18.93 -14.45
C PRO A 163 -31.12 -18.58 -13.00
N GLY A 164 -30.87 -19.57 -12.15
CA GLY A 164 -30.65 -19.38 -10.71
C GLY A 164 -31.97 -19.08 -9.96
N ASN A 165 -31.88 -18.27 -8.89
CA ASN A 165 -33.03 -17.94 -8.01
C ASN A 165 -33.70 -19.18 -7.39
N GLY A 166 -32.90 -20.19 -7.02
CA GLY A 166 -33.36 -21.48 -6.48
C GLY A 166 -33.72 -22.51 -7.54
N VAL A 167 -33.48 -22.23 -8.82
CA VAL A 167 -33.73 -23.14 -9.94
C VAL A 167 -32.40 -23.65 -10.50
N GLY A 168 -32.34 -24.94 -10.82
CA GLY A 168 -31.16 -25.61 -11.37
C GLY A 168 -30.35 -26.37 -10.31
N ASP A 169 -29.46 -27.24 -10.80
CA ASP A 169 -28.52 -28.03 -9.97
C ASP A 169 -27.09 -27.46 -10.11
N PRO A 170 -26.50 -26.92 -9.04
CA PRO A 170 -25.14 -26.36 -9.08
C PRO A 170 -24.06 -27.42 -9.35
N VAL A 171 -24.30 -28.70 -8.98
CA VAL A 171 -23.36 -29.80 -9.25
C VAL A 171 -23.34 -30.11 -10.74
N GLU A 172 -24.51 -30.20 -11.37
CA GLU A 172 -24.66 -30.45 -12.81
C GLU A 172 -24.07 -29.28 -13.63
N VAL A 173 -24.33 -28.02 -13.21
CA VAL A 173 -23.75 -26.82 -13.85
C VAL A 173 -22.23 -26.87 -13.78
N ALA A 174 -21.66 -27.20 -12.63
CA ALA A 174 -20.21 -27.29 -12.46
C ALA A 174 -19.63 -28.42 -13.35
N HIS A 175 -20.23 -29.57 -13.37
CA HIS A 175 -19.78 -30.72 -14.18
C HIS A 175 -19.85 -30.40 -15.69
N THR A 176 -20.99 -29.91 -16.19
CA THR A 176 -21.19 -29.60 -17.62
C THR A 176 -20.34 -28.47 -18.09
N SER A 177 -19.95 -27.54 -17.20
CA SER A 177 -19.04 -26.44 -17.51
C SER A 177 -17.66 -26.93 -17.97
N ILE A 178 -17.16 -28.03 -17.43
CA ILE A 178 -15.87 -28.62 -17.82
C ILE A 178 -15.95 -29.14 -19.27
N LEU A 179 -17.03 -29.85 -19.61
CA LEU A 179 -17.25 -30.32 -20.98
C LEU A 179 -17.36 -29.15 -21.96
N HIS A 180 -18.07 -28.09 -21.56
CA HIS A 180 -18.17 -26.86 -22.34
C HIS A 180 -16.78 -26.20 -22.52
N ALA A 181 -16.00 -26.09 -21.45
CA ALA A 181 -14.64 -25.52 -21.51
C ALA A 181 -13.74 -26.31 -22.46
N MET A 182 -13.78 -27.64 -22.41
CA MET A 182 -13.02 -28.51 -23.33
C MET A 182 -13.46 -28.29 -24.79
N SER A 183 -14.76 -28.23 -25.05
CA SER A 183 -15.32 -28.04 -26.40
C SER A 183 -14.98 -26.67 -27.01
N LYS A 184 -14.84 -25.65 -26.17
CA LYS A 184 -14.55 -24.26 -26.57
C LYS A 184 -13.10 -23.84 -26.37
N LEU A 185 -12.24 -24.79 -25.94
CA LEU A 185 -10.79 -24.58 -25.74
C LEU A 185 -10.44 -23.52 -24.69
N TYR A 186 -11.26 -23.43 -23.63
CA TYR A 186 -10.87 -22.70 -22.43
C TYR A 186 -9.84 -23.53 -21.63
N ASP A 187 -8.80 -22.91 -21.14
CA ASP A 187 -7.72 -23.59 -20.41
C ASP A 187 -7.88 -23.49 -18.89
N VAL A 188 -8.72 -22.58 -18.39
CA VAL A 188 -9.04 -22.44 -16.96
C VAL A 188 -10.55 -22.30 -16.78
N VAL A 189 -11.08 -22.98 -15.75
CA VAL A 189 -12.48 -22.87 -15.32
C VAL A 189 -12.49 -22.38 -13.88
N VAL A 190 -13.20 -21.28 -13.60
CA VAL A 190 -13.37 -20.71 -12.26
C VAL A 190 -14.82 -20.86 -11.84
N ILE A 191 -15.09 -21.71 -10.84
CA ILE A 191 -16.43 -22.02 -10.36
C ILE A 191 -16.77 -21.12 -9.18
N ASP A 192 -17.77 -20.23 -9.37
CA ASP A 192 -18.33 -19.39 -8.31
C ASP A 192 -19.45 -20.15 -7.61
N THR A 193 -19.20 -20.60 -6.37
CA THR A 193 -20.16 -21.41 -5.60
C THR A 193 -21.03 -20.56 -4.68
N ALA A 194 -22.16 -21.09 -4.24
CA ALA A 194 -23.02 -20.48 -3.25
C ALA A 194 -22.28 -20.22 -1.93
N GLY A 195 -22.73 -19.20 -1.20
CA GLY A 195 -22.34 -18.95 0.18
C GLY A 195 -23.57 -18.61 1.01
N ARG A 196 -23.58 -19.01 2.28
CA ARG A 196 -24.61 -18.63 3.25
C ARG A 196 -24.03 -17.76 4.36
N LEU A 197 -24.89 -17.13 5.16
CA LEU A 197 -24.49 -16.19 6.23
C LEU A 197 -23.74 -16.87 7.37
N GLY A 198 -23.83 -18.20 7.49
CA GLY A 198 -23.15 -18.98 8.51
C GLY A 198 -22.69 -20.33 7.96
N ILE A 199 -21.94 -21.06 8.78
CA ILE A 199 -21.50 -22.42 8.49
C ILE A 199 -22.70 -23.34 8.76
N ASP A 200 -23.28 -23.91 7.71
CA ASP A 200 -24.32 -24.92 7.85
C ASP A 200 -23.98 -26.21 7.08
N ALA A 201 -24.56 -27.33 7.52
CA ALA A 201 -24.29 -28.64 6.95
C ALA A 201 -24.67 -28.74 5.46
N GLN A 202 -25.75 -28.07 5.05
CA GLN A 202 -26.21 -28.07 3.66
C GLN A 202 -25.26 -27.38 2.71
N LEU A 203 -24.73 -26.20 3.12
CA LEU A 203 -23.72 -25.46 2.35
C LEU A 203 -22.43 -26.28 2.20
N MET A 204 -21.99 -26.87 3.31
CA MET A 204 -20.76 -27.67 3.31
C MET A 204 -20.92 -28.90 2.42
N GLN A 205 -22.07 -29.58 2.49
CA GLN A 205 -22.35 -30.74 1.65
C GLN A 205 -22.41 -30.39 0.17
N GLN A 206 -23.11 -29.29 -0.21
CA GLN A 206 -23.15 -28.83 -1.60
C GLN A 206 -21.75 -28.52 -2.14
N ALA A 207 -20.88 -27.86 -1.34
CA ALA A 207 -19.52 -27.60 -1.74
C ALA A 207 -18.69 -28.89 -1.91
N VAL A 208 -18.90 -29.88 -1.05
CA VAL A 208 -18.32 -31.22 -1.18
C VAL A 208 -18.81 -31.91 -2.45
N ASP A 209 -20.12 -31.90 -2.73
CA ASP A 209 -20.72 -32.53 -3.91
C ASP A 209 -20.15 -31.90 -5.21
N ILE A 210 -20.03 -30.58 -5.26
CA ILE A 210 -19.37 -29.90 -6.40
C ILE A 210 -17.92 -30.33 -6.51
N ARG A 211 -17.15 -30.33 -5.40
CA ARG A 211 -15.75 -30.76 -5.39
C ARG A 211 -15.59 -32.18 -5.93
N GLU A 212 -16.45 -33.12 -5.51
CA GLU A 212 -16.41 -34.52 -5.94
C GLU A 212 -16.81 -34.70 -7.41
N ALA A 213 -17.70 -33.85 -7.92
CA ALA A 213 -18.14 -33.91 -9.32
C ALA A 213 -17.06 -33.36 -10.29
N VAL A 214 -16.31 -32.34 -9.87
CA VAL A 214 -15.38 -31.63 -10.79
C VAL A 214 -13.91 -31.91 -10.53
N HIS A 215 -13.55 -32.51 -9.39
CA HIS A 215 -12.15 -32.76 -8.97
C HIS A 215 -11.23 -31.56 -9.21
N PRO A 216 -11.45 -30.44 -8.52
CA PRO A 216 -10.73 -29.20 -8.80
C PRO A 216 -9.22 -29.34 -8.57
N ASN A 217 -8.43 -28.64 -9.38
CA ASN A 217 -6.98 -28.58 -9.20
C ASN A 217 -6.61 -27.68 -8.03
N GLU A 218 -7.44 -26.66 -7.76
CA GLU A 218 -7.30 -25.72 -6.66
C GLU A 218 -8.67 -25.40 -6.07
N ILE A 219 -8.76 -25.43 -4.76
CA ILE A 219 -9.91 -24.91 -4.00
C ILE A 219 -9.42 -23.68 -3.25
N LEU A 220 -9.94 -22.52 -3.58
CA LEU A 220 -9.59 -21.24 -2.97
C LEU A 220 -10.66 -20.83 -1.97
N PHE A 221 -10.29 -20.77 -0.70
CA PHE A 221 -11.16 -20.28 0.35
C PHE A 221 -11.11 -18.74 0.39
N VAL A 222 -12.25 -18.12 0.07
CA VAL A 222 -12.40 -16.67 0.02
C VAL A 222 -12.97 -16.15 1.32
N VAL A 223 -12.24 -15.29 1.99
CA VAL A 223 -12.62 -14.75 3.28
C VAL A 223 -12.48 -13.24 3.32
N ASP A 224 -13.42 -12.56 3.98
CA ASP A 224 -13.38 -11.13 4.24
C ASP A 224 -12.41 -10.85 5.38
N ALA A 225 -11.36 -10.08 5.13
CA ALA A 225 -10.35 -9.75 6.13
C ALA A 225 -10.92 -8.89 7.28
N MET A 226 -12.00 -8.14 7.02
CA MET A 226 -12.59 -7.22 8.00
C MET A 226 -13.31 -7.93 9.17
N ILE A 227 -13.68 -9.22 9.01
CA ILE A 227 -14.40 -9.95 10.08
C ILE A 227 -13.48 -10.50 11.18
N GLY A 228 -12.18 -10.17 11.16
CA GLY A 228 -11.25 -10.46 12.26
C GLY A 228 -11.13 -11.95 12.59
N GLN A 229 -11.24 -12.33 13.87
CA GLN A 229 -11.09 -13.73 14.32
C GLN A 229 -12.18 -14.67 13.82
N ASP A 230 -13.35 -14.19 13.44
CA ASP A 230 -14.39 -15.02 12.83
C ASP A 230 -13.95 -15.55 11.46
N ALA A 231 -13.08 -14.81 10.74
CA ALA A 231 -12.42 -15.31 9.53
C ALA A 231 -11.60 -16.58 9.81
N VAL A 232 -10.86 -16.59 10.92
CA VAL A 232 -10.03 -17.73 11.34
C VAL A 232 -10.88 -18.94 11.72
N ASN A 233 -11.95 -18.72 12.49
CA ASN A 233 -12.87 -19.78 12.89
C ASN A 233 -13.57 -20.40 11.67
N THR A 234 -14.02 -19.55 10.75
CA THR A 234 -14.62 -19.97 9.49
C THR A 234 -13.65 -20.78 8.63
N ALA A 235 -12.40 -20.31 8.52
CA ALA A 235 -11.36 -21.01 7.78
C ALA A 235 -11.09 -22.43 8.32
N LYS A 236 -11.06 -22.60 9.65
CA LYS A 236 -10.94 -23.93 10.28
C LYS A 236 -12.07 -24.87 9.87
N ALA A 237 -13.29 -24.41 10.01
CA ALA A 237 -14.46 -25.23 9.69
C ALA A 237 -14.50 -25.63 8.20
N PHE A 238 -14.14 -24.71 7.30
CA PHE A 238 -14.02 -25.03 5.87
C PHE A 238 -12.86 -25.98 5.57
N ALA A 239 -11.73 -25.86 6.29
CA ALA A 239 -10.60 -26.78 6.15
C ALA A 239 -10.96 -28.22 6.55
N GLU A 240 -11.76 -28.38 7.62
CA GLU A 240 -12.23 -29.67 8.12
C GLU A 240 -13.37 -30.26 7.27
N GLY A 241 -14.29 -29.42 6.78
CA GLY A 241 -15.48 -29.88 6.03
C GLY A 241 -15.20 -30.06 4.54
N VAL A 242 -14.91 -29.00 3.81
CA VAL A 242 -14.71 -29.03 2.34
C VAL A 242 -13.26 -29.32 1.98
N GLY A 243 -12.34 -28.83 2.78
CA GLY A 243 -10.93 -28.74 2.43
C GLY A 243 -10.67 -27.59 1.45
N PHE A 244 -9.48 -27.02 1.50
CA PHE A 244 -9.03 -26.05 0.51
C PHE A 244 -7.49 -26.06 0.42
N ASP A 245 -6.97 -25.52 -0.69
CA ASP A 245 -5.53 -25.50 -1.00
C ASP A 245 -4.86 -24.19 -0.64
N GLY A 246 -5.63 -23.09 -0.70
CA GLY A 246 -5.14 -21.77 -0.37
C GLY A 246 -6.26 -20.80 0.00
N VAL A 247 -5.87 -19.70 0.61
CA VAL A 247 -6.76 -18.64 1.09
C VAL A 247 -6.65 -17.41 0.18
N VAL A 248 -7.78 -16.77 -0.06
CA VAL A 248 -7.83 -15.45 -0.71
C VAL A 248 -8.43 -14.45 0.26
N LEU A 249 -7.68 -13.42 0.60
CA LEU A 249 -8.16 -12.33 1.44
C LEU A 249 -8.86 -11.29 0.58
N SER A 250 -10.14 -11.08 0.84
CA SER A 250 -10.91 -9.98 0.22
C SER A 250 -10.99 -8.79 1.17
N LYS A 251 -11.26 -7.61 0.62
CA LYS A 251 -11.45 -6.33 1.35
C LYS A 251 -10.31 -5.98 2.31
N LEU A 252 -9.09 -6.34 1.94
CA LEU A 252 -7.91 -6.11 2.78
C LEU A 252 -7.58 -4.63 2.95
N ASP A 253 -8.06 -3.77 2.04
CA ASP A 253 -7.98 -2.31 2.12
C ASP A 253 -8.78 -1.73 3.30
N GLY A 254 -9.87 -2.36 3.70
CA GLY A 254 -10.68 -1.97 4.85
C GLY A 254 -10.16 -2.49 6.19
N ASP A 255 -9.21 -3.42 6.21
CA ASP A 255 -8.64 -3.97 7.44
C ASP A 255 -7.39 -3.18 7.89
N ALA A 256 -7.60 -2.27 8.85
CA ALA A 256 -6.52 -1.51 9.45
C ALA A 256 -5.69 -2.32 10.48
N ARG A 257 -6.23 -3.43 11.00
CA ARG A 257 -5.61 -4.25 12.05
C ARG A 257 -4.75 -5.38 11.48
N GLY A 258 -5.25 -6.10 10.47
CA GLY A 258 -4.54 -7.19 9.82
C GLY A 258 -4.52 -8.52 10.59
N GLY A 259 -5.30 -8.64 11.66
CA GLY A 259 -5.28 -9.82 12.53
C GLY A 259 -5.68 -11.11 11.84
N ALA A 260 -6.66 -11.05 10.93
CA ALA A 260 -7.08 -12.21 10.14
C ALA A 260 -5.94 -12.72 9.24
N ALA A 261 -5.25 -11.83 8.52
CA ALA A 261 -4.13 -12.19 7.65
C ALA A 261 -2.98 -12.86 8.42
N LEU A 262 -2.62 -12.31 9.59
CA LEU A 262 -1.57 -12.85 10.46
C LEU A 262 -1.95 -14.18 11.13
N SER A 263 -3.23 -14.51 11.20
CA SER A 263 -3.70 -15.71 11.92
C SER A 263 -4.03 -16.87 10.99
N ILE A 264 -4.64 -16.60 9.86
CA ILE A 264 -5.26 -17.62 8.98
C ILE A 264 -4.25 -18.65 8.49
N ALA A 265 -3.13 -18.21 7.93
CA ALA A 265 -2.12 -19.11 7.38
C ALA A 265 -1.57 -20.06 8.46
N ARG A 266 -1.25 -19.52 9.64
CA ARG A 266 -0.69 -20.29 10.76
C ARG A 266 -1.71 -21.27 11.35
N VAL A 267 -2.97 -20.83 11.48
CA VAL A 267 -4.03 -21.64 12.10
C VAL A 267 -4.51 -22.77 11.21
N THR A 268 -4.61 -22.52 9.89
CA THR A 268 -5.10 -23.52 8.92
C THR A 268 -4.00 -24.37 8.30
N GLY A 269 -2.73 -23.95 8.40
CA GLY A 269 -1.61 -24.55 7.69
C GLY A 269 -1.70 -24.38 6.17
N LYS A 270 -2.53 -23.46 5.68
CA LYS A 270 -2.74 -23.21 4.25
C LYS A 270 -2.20 -21.81 3.88
N PRO A 271 -1.52 -21.68 2.73
CA PRO A 271 -0.95 -20.40 2.32
C PRO A 271 -2.03 -19.39 1.94
N ILE A 272 -1.77 -18.12 2.20
CA ILE A 272 -2.53 -17.04 1.56
C ILE A 272 -1.95 -16.89 0.15
N MET A 273 -2.79 -17.04 -0.87
CA MET A 273 -2.35 -17.03 -2.26
C MET A 273 -2.57 -15.70 -2.95
N PHE A 274 -3.70 -15.05 -2.66
CA PHE A 274 -4.08 -13.79 -3.26
C PHE A 274 -4.65 -12.83 -2.24
N ALA A 275 -4.56 -11.54 -2.55
CA ALA A 275 -5.20 -10.48 -1.80
C ALA A 275 -5.94 -9.51 -2.73
N SER A 276 -7.13 -9.10 -2.30
CA SER A 276 -7.91 -8.05 -2.94
C SER A 276 -7.83 -6.78 -2.10
N ASN A 277 -7.24 -5.73 -2.66
CA ASN A 277 -6.86 -4.48 -1.98
C ASN A 277 -7.73 -3.29 -2.40
N GLY A 278 -8.96 -3.53 -2.83
CA GLY A 278 -9.89 -2.50 -3.29
C GLY A 278 -11.05 -3.07 -4.08
N GLU A 279 -11.93 -2.21 -4.59
CA GLU A 279 -13.16 -2.61 -5.31
C GLU A 279 -12.94 -2.87 -6.80
N LYS A 280 -11.93 -2.26 -7.41
CA LYS A 280 -11.67 -2.40 -8.84
C LYS A 280 -11.19 -3.80 -9.19
N LEU A 281 -11.43 -4.22 -10.43
CA LEU A 281 -10.99 -5.54 -10.92
C LEU A 281 -9.46 -5.67 -10.96
N GLU A 282 -8.75 -4.57 -11.04
CA GLU A 282 -7.29 -4.47 -11.02
C GLU A 282 -6.71 -4.56 -9.60
N ASP A 283 -7.52 -4.29 -8.57
CA ASP A 283 -7.10 -4.34 -7.15
C ASP A 283 -7.01 -5.79 -6.64
N PHE A 284 -6.22 -6.61 -7.34
CA PHE A 284 -6.06 -8.04 -7.06
C PHE A 284 -4.68 -8.49 -7.52
N ASP A 285 -3.93 -9.13 -6.62
CA ASP A 285 -2.61 -9.66 -6.94
C ASP A 285 -2.24 -10.84 -6.04
N LEU A 286 -1.12 -11.50 -6.35
CA LEU A 286 -0.52 -12.52 -5.51
C LEU A 286 -0.21 -11.93 -4.12
N PHE A 287 -0.41 -12.76 -3.09
CA PHE A 287 -0.02 -12.39 -1.74
C PHE A 287 1.46 -12.69 -1.52
N HIS A 288 2.23 -11.66 -1.18
CA HIS A 288 3.65 -11.74 -0.91
C HIS A 288 3.90 -11.54 0.59
N PRO A 289 4.16 -12.61 1.37
CA PRO A 289 4.42 -12.53 2.80
C PRO A 289 5.56 -11.58 3.19
N ASP A 290 6.64 -11.58 2.42
CA ASP A 290 7.82 -10.73 2.61
C ASP A 290 7.50 -9.23 2.46
N ARG A 291 6.73 -8.86 1.42
CA ARG A 291 6.28 -7.48 1.20
C ARG A 291 5.33 -7.03 2.30
N MET A 292 4.45 -7.94 2.72
CA MET A 292 3.48 -7.65 3.76
C MET A 292 4.17 -7.46 5.12
N ALA A 293 5.15 -8.29 5.47
CA ALA A 293 5.97 -8.12 6.66
C ALA A 293 6.72 -6.78 6.64
N SER A 294 7.30 -6.41 5.49
CA SER A 294 7.98 -5.11 5.31
C SER A 294 7.03 -3.92 5.51
N ARG A 295 5.78 -4.01 5.04
CA ARG A 295 4.74 -2.98 5.29
C ARG A 295 4.39 -2.86 6.76
N ILE A 296 4.18 -3.99 7.45
CA ILE A 296 3.88 -4.02 8.89
C ILE A 296 5.01 -3.37 9.70
N LEU A 297 6.26 -3.53 9.28
CA LEU A 297 7.43 -2.93 9.93
C LEU A 297 7.68 -1.47 9.55
N GLY A 298 6.85 -0.88 8.69
CA GLY A 298 7.03 0.49 8.20
C GLY A 298 8.26 0.68 7.31
N MET A 299 8.80 -0.40 6.76
CA MET A 299 9.96 -0.38 5.84
C MET A 299 9.57 -0.06 4.40
N GLY A 300 8.27 0.10 4.13
CA GLY A 300 7.73 0.34 2.80
C GLY A 300 7.63 -0.93 1.95
N ASP A 301 7.11 -0.77 0.75
CA ASP A 301 6.96 -1.85 -0.22
C ASP A 301 7.53 -1.42 -1.57
N MET A 302 8.85 -1.32 -1.61
CA MET A 302 9.58 -0.87 -2.80
C MET A 302 9.41 -1.82 -3.99
N LEU A 303 9.28 -3.12 -3.76
CA LEU A 303 9.12 -4.11 -4.83
C LEU A 303 7.76 -3.96 -5.53
N THR A 304 6.68 -3.84 -4.77
CA THR A 304 5.35 -3.58 -5.35
C THR A 304 5.31 -2.24 -6.10
N LEU A 305 5.98 -1.20 -5.56
CA LEU A 305 6.08 0.09 -6.24
C LEU A 305 6.84 -0.02 -7.58
N ILE A 306 7.96 -0.75 -7.60
CA ILE A 306 8.74 -1.00 -8.82
C ILE A 306 7.91 -1.78 -9.84
N GLU A 307 7.24 -2.86 -9.45
CA GLU A 307 6.39 -3.65 -10.35
C GLU A 307 5.20 -2.85 -10.90
N GLN A 308 4.57 -2.01 -10.08
CA GLN A 308 3.52 -1.10 -10.54
C GLN A 308 4.07 -0.06 -11.51
N ALA A 309 5.27 0.47 -11.23
CA ALA A 309 5.95 1.39 -12.13
C ALA A 309 6.26 0.70 -13.46
N GLU A 310 6.84 -0.50 -13.47
CA GLU A 310 7.14 -1.26 -14.69
C GLU A 310 5.89 -1.55 -15.54
N LYS A 311 4.76 -1.86 -14.91
CA LYS A 311 3.49 -2.08 -15.60
C LYS A 311 2.87 -0.80 -16.18
N THR A 312 3.19 0.34 -15.62
CA THR A 312 2.48 1.61 -15.90
C THR A 312 3.31 2.57 -16.74
N PHE A 313 4.64 2.56 -16.57
CA PHE A 313 5.54 3.45 -17.29
C PHE A 313 5.97 2.81 -18.61
N ASP A 314 5.81 3.56 -19.70
CA ASP A 314 6.48 3.23 -20.96
C ASP A 314 7.99 3.51 -20.78
N ALA A 315 8.79 2.44 -20.91
CA ALA A 315 10.23 2.50 -20.71
C ALA A 315 10.91 3.50 -21.66
N GLU A 316 10.41 3.64 -22.90
CA GLU A 316 10.95 4.58 -23.87
C GLU A 316 10.61 6.04 -23.52
N GLU A 317 9.36 6.32 -23.10
CA GLU A 317 8.96 7.68 -22.69
C GLU A 317 9.70 8.11 -21.43
N SER A 318 9.84 7.20 -20.46
CA SER A 318 10.57 7.46 -19.22
C SER A 318 12.06 7.71 -19.46
N ALA A 319 12.69 6.94 -20.34
CA ALA A 319 14.09 7.14 -20.72
C ALA A 319 14.30 8.47 -21.46
N LYS A 320 13.38 8.86 -22.35
CA LYS A 320 13.41 10.15 -23.06
C LYS A 320 13.25 11.32 -22.09
N ALA A 321 12.33 11.23 -21.13
CA ALA A 321 12.12 12.25 -20.10
C ALA A 321 13.35 12.40 -19.17
N ALA A 322 13.95 11.28 -18.75
CA ALA A 322 15.18 11.28 -17.96
C ALA A 322 16.37 11.89 -18.72
N ALA A 323 16.55 11.55 -19.99
CA ALA A 323 17.59 12.13 -20.85
C ALA A 323 17.43 13.64 -21.01
N LYS A 324 16.19 14.14 -21.21
CA LYS A 324 15.91 15.59 -21.26
C LYS A 324 16.21 16.29 -19.92
N LEU A 325 15.91 15.63 -18.78
CA LEU A 325 16.15 16.16 -17.46
C LEU A 325 17.66 16.30 -17.16
N MET A 326 18.46 15.33 -17.63
CA MET A 326 19.93 15.34 -17.51
C MET A 326 20.63 16.22 -18.55
N GLY A 327 19.89 16.85 -19.46
CA GLY A 327 20.46 17.66 -20.55
C GLY A 327 21.18 16.84 -21.63
N GLN A 328 20.92 15.52 -21.70
CA GLN A 328 21.50 14.60 -22.67
C GLN A 328 20.54 14.28 -23.84
N GLY A 329 19.26 14.75 -23.76
CA GLY A 329 18.23 14.53 -24.77
C GLY A 329 18.00 15.74 -25.67
N GLN A 330 17.26 15.55 -26.76
CA GLN A 330 16.77 16.64 -27.60
C GLN A 330 15.65 17.42 -26.86
N GLY A 331 15.91 18.70 -26.55
CA GLY A 331 14.98 19.59 -25.86
C GLY A 331 15.17 19.66 -24.33
N GLU A 332 14.57 20.69 -23.73
CA GLU A 332 14.53 20.83 -22.27
C GLU A 332 13.30 20.07 -21.72
N PHE A 333 13.38 19.56 -20.47
CA PHE A 333 12.23 19.00 -19.77
C PHE A 333 11.15 20.07 -19.57
N GLY A 334 10.01 19.88 -20.22
CA GLY A 334 8.90 20.83 -20.29
C GLY A 334 7.71 20.45 -19.43
N LEU A 335 6.66 21.30 -19.45
CA LEU A 335 5.39 21.01 -18.79
C LEU A 335 4.64 19.84 -19.43
N ALA A 336 4.88 19.55 -20.73
CA ALA A 336 4.33 18.36 -21.38
C ALA A 336 4.91 17.07 -20.77
N ASP A 337 6.23 17.01 -20.57
CA ASP A 337 6.90 15.87 -19.95
C ASP A 337 6.47 15.73 -18.47
N PHE A 338 6.32 16.85 -17.76
CA PHE A 338 5.82 16.87 -16.38
C PHE A 338 4.40 16.32 -16.29
N LEU A 339 3.50 16.72 -17.19
CA LEU A 339 2.13 16.22 -17.25
C LEU A 339 2.09 14.71 -17.50
N SER A 340 2.89 14.23 -18.47
CA SER A 340 2.99 12.80 -18.78
C SER A 340 3.45 11.98 -17.57
N GLN A 341 4.47 12.46 -16.84
CA GLN A 341 4.95 11.81 -15.62
C GLN A 341 3.88 11.81 -14.51
N MET A 342 3.18 12.93 -14.32
CA MET A 342 2.12 13.04 -13.31
C MET A 342 0.95 12.08 -13.62
N GLN A 343 0.57 11.98 -14.90
CA GLN A 343 -0.46 11.04 -15.34
C GLN A 343 -0.03 9.58 -15.20
N ALA A 344 1.25 9.27 -15.47
CA ALA A 344 1.79 7.93 -15.24
C ALA A 344 1.73 7.55 -13.76
N VAL A 345 2.09 8.45 -12.83
CA VAL A 345 1.96 8.23 -11.38
C VAL A 345 0.48 8.03 -10.99
N ARG A 346 -0.43 8.82 -11.55
CA ARG A 346 -1.89 8.69 -11.29
C ARG A 346 -2.46 7.35 -11.79
N ARG A 347 -1.92 6.79 -12.90
CA ARG A 347 -2.30 5.45 -13.38
C ARG A 347 -1.87 4.32 -12.44
N MET A 348 -0.86 4.53 -11.60
CA MET A 348 -0.45 3.58 -10.54
C MET A 348 -1.47 3.51 -9.39
N GLY A 349 -2.39 4.47 -9.30
CA GLY A 349 -3.43 4.55 -8.27
C GLY A 349 -3.47 5.93 -7.58
N PRO A 350 -4.30 6.09 -6.55
CA PRO A 350 -4.35 7.31 -5.75
C PRO A 350 -2.96 7.67 -5.22
N LEU A 351 -2.58 8.95 -5.27
CA LEU A 351 -1.26 9.43 -4.84
C LEU A 351 -0.95 9.03 -3.39
N SER A 352 -1.97 9.06 -2.51
CA SER A 352 -1.84 8.61 -1.13
C SER A 352 -1.37 7.16 -1.01
N LYS A 353 -1.89 6.26 -1.88
CA LYS A 353 -1.48 4.84 -1.92
C LYS A 353 -0.04 4.68 -2.40
N VAL A 354 0.36 5.42 -3.44
CA VAL A 354 1.72 5.38 -4.00
C VAL A 354 2.75 5.89 -2.99
N PHE A 355 2.48 7.04 -2.35
CA PHE A 355 3.37 7.59 -1.32
C PHE A 355 3.42 6.72 -0.06
N GLY A 356 2.32 6.06 0.31
CA GLY A 356 2.28 5.12 1.43
C GLY A 356 3.18 3.88 1.26
N MET A 357 3.59 3.55 0.03
CA MET A 357 4.53 2.46 -0.26
C MET A 357 6.00 2.87 -0.07
N LEU A 358 6.31 4.16 0.02
CA LEU A 358 7.67 4.64 0.21
C LEU A 358 8.13 4.49 1.67
N PRO A 359 9.36 3.99 1.91
CA PRO A 359 9.89 3.83 3.26
C PRO A 359 10.04 5.18 3.95
N GLY A 360 9.62 5.25 5.22
CA GLY A 360 9.74 6.47 6.06
C GLY A 360 8.65 7.52 5.86
N MET A 361 7.71 7.35 4.92
CA MET A 361 6.63 8.31 4.69
C MET A 361 5.43 8.14 5.64
N GLY A 362 5.42 7.11 6.48
CA GLY A 362 4.33 6.86 7.45
C GLY A 362 4.09 8.03 8.42
N GLN A 363 5.10 8.83 8.74
CA GLN A 363 4.95 10.02 9.61
C GLN A 363 4.29 11.22 8.90
N MET A 364 4.21 11.21 7.57
CA MET A 364 3.59 12.26 6.75
C MET A 364 2.21 11.84 6.23
N ARG A 365 1.67 10.76 6.74
CA ARG A 365 0.44 10.14 6.23
C ARG A 365 -0.75 11.09 6.27
N ASP A 366 -0.96 11.80 7.39
CA ASP A 366 -2.05 12.78 7.52
C ASP A 366 -1.96 13.92 6.50
N GLN A 367 -0.75 14.26 6.04
CA GLN A 367 -0.54 15.24 4.99
C GLN A 367 -0.76 14.64 3.60
N ILE A 368 -0.42 13.38 3.42
CA ILE A 368 -0.58 12.64 2.16
C ILE A 368 -2.06 12.32 1.90
N ASP A 369 -2.82 11.94 2.92
CA ASP A 369 -4.25 11.63 2.82
C ASP A 369 -5.10 12.89 2.55
N ASN A 370 -4.56 14.09 2.84
CA ASN A 370 -5.18 15.38 2.53
C ASN A 370 -4.83 15.95 1.14
N ILE A 371 -4.14 15.19 0.27
CA ILE A 371 -3.88 15.63 -1.11
C ILE A 371 -5.22 15.69 -1.86
N ASP A 372 -5.66 16.90 -2.21
CA ASP A 372 -6.87 17.10 -2.98
C ASP A 372 -6.64 16.73 -4.45
N GLU A 373 -7.21 15.61 -4.90
CA GLU A 373 -7.15 15.17 -6.30
C GLU A 373 -7.67 16.26 -7.27
N LYS A 374 -8.55 17.16 -6.81
CA LYS A 374 -9.02 18.29 -7.61
C LYS A 374 -7.93 19.31 -7.91
N GLU A 375 -6.90 19.43 -7.07
CA GLU A 375 -5.73 20.27 -7.41
C GLU A 375 -4.96 19.70 -8.59
N VAL A 376 -4.85 18.38 -8.68
CA VAL A 376 -4.22 17.70 -9.81
C VAL A 376 -5.02 17.95 -11.09
N ASP A 377 -6.36 17.83 -11.03
CA ASP A 377 -7.23 18.13 -12.18
C ASP A 377 -7.11 19.59 -12.65
N ARG A 378 -6.95 20.54 -11.71
CA ARG A 378 -6.70 21.96 -12.04
C ARG A 378 -5.33 22.14 -12.74
N ILE A 379 -4.30 21.48 -12.27
CA ILE A 379 -2.97 21.51 -12.89
C ILE A 379 -3.05 20.97 -14.32
N GLU A 380 -3.71 19.85 -14.53
CA GLU A 380 -3.96 19.29 -15.86
C GLU A 380 -4.70 20.28 -16.78
N ALA A 381 -5.79 20.89 -16.29
CA ALA A 381 -6.56 21.87 -17.05
C ALA A 381 -5.74 23.10 -17.47
N ILE A 382 -4.87 23.60 -16.59
CA ILE A 382 -3.96 24.72 -16.89
C ILE A 382 -2.98 24.31 -17.99
N ILE A 383 -2.34 23.13 -17.89
CA ILE A 383 -1.37 22.68 -18.90
C ILE A 383 -2.07 22.41 -20.23
N TYR A 384 -3.26 21.81 -20.23
CA TYR A 384 -4.03 21.59 -21.46
C TYR A 384 -4.46 22.90 -22.14
N SER A 385 -4.65 23.98 -21.40
CA SER A 385 -4.97 25.31 -21.94
C SER A 385 -3.76 26.04 -22.57
N MET A 386 -2.56 25.48 -22.42
CA MET A 386 -1.33 25.98 -23.05
C MET A 386 -1.16 25.42 -24.46
N THR A 387 -0.54 26.20 -25.34
CA THR A 387 -0.10 25.73 -26.65
C THR A 387 1.10 24.77 -26.52
N PRO A 388 1.39 23.89 -27.50
CA PRO A 388 2.55 22.99 -27.45
C PRO A 388 3.87 23.74 -27.13
N GLY A 389 4.14 24.86 -27.82
CA GLY A 389 5.35 25.63 -27.56
C GLY A 389 5.42 26.26 -26.17
N GLU A 390 4.29 26.57 -25.54
CA GLU A 390 4.23 27.08 -24.15
C GLU A 390 4.46 25.96 -23.14
N ARG A 391 4.04 24.72 -23.45
CA ARG A 391 4.30 23.55 -22.63
C ARG A 391 5.78 23.16 -22.67
N ASP A 392 6.40 23.23 -23.83
CA ASP A 392 7.81 22.89 -24.03
C ASP A 392 8.73 23.96 -23.43
N ASN A 393 8.37 25.24 -23.55
CA ASN A 393 9.16 26.36 -23.04
C ASN A 393 8.32 27.35 -22.22
N PRO A 394 8.08 27.10 -20.94
CA PRO A 394 7.29 28.00 -20.10
C PRO A 394 7.89 29.40 -19.89
N LYS A 395 9.14 29.64 -20.29
CA LYS A 395 9.77 30.96 -20.21
C LYS A 395 9.11 32.00 -21.12
N ILE A 396 8.38 31.56 -22.18
CA ILE A 396 7.69 32.45 -23.10
C ILE A 396 6.34 32.98 -22.56
N LEU A 397 5.91 32.51 -21.36
CA LEU A 397 4.63 32.90 -20.77
C LEU A 397 4.70 34.34 -20.23
N ASP A 398 4.21 35.27 -21.03
CA ASP A 398 3.97 36.67 -20.63
C ASP A 398 2.61 36.85 -19.94
N GLY A 399 2.30 38.06 -19.46
CA GLY A 399 1.05 38.37 -18.75
C GLY A 399 -0.21 38.09 -19.58
N SER A 400 -0.18 38.35 -20.88
CA SER A 400 -1.31 38.14 -21.79
C SER A 400 -1.59 36.65 -21.99
N ARG A 401 -0.54 35.85 -22.18
CA ARG A 401 -0.65 34.38 -22.31
C ARG A 401 -1.17 33.74 -21.03
N ARG A 402 -0.66 34.20 -19.87
CA ARG A 402 -1.14 33.70 -18.55
C ARG A 402 -2.62 34.02 -18.33
N ALA A 403 -3.09 35.21 -18.73
CA ALA A 403 -4.51 35.57 -18.65
C ALA A 403 -5.38 34.70 -19.56
N ARG A 404 -4.93 34.42 -20.79
CA ARG A 404 -5.62 33.51 -21.72
C ARG A 404 -5.68 32.08 -21.19
N ILE A 405 -4.57 31.56 -20.64
CA ILE A 405 -4.50 30.20 -20.07
C ILE A 405 -5.43 30.10 -18.85
N ALA A 406 -5.41 31.10 -17.98
CA ALA A 406 -6.30 31.17 -16.81
C ALA A 406 -7.79 31.15 -17.21
N ALA A 407 -8.17 31.95 -18.22
CA ALA A 407 -9.53 31.95 -18.74
C ALA A 407 -9.93 30.61 -19.39
N GLY A 408 -9.01 29.97 -20.14
CA GLY A 408 -9.25 28.68 -20.80
C GLY A 408 -9.34 27.51 -19.83
N SER A 409 -8.66 27.54 -18.70
CA SER A 409 -8.67 26.50 -17.67
C SER A 409 -9.70 26.71 -16.55
N GLY A 410 -10.40 27.84 -16.54
CA GLY A 410 -11.33 28.19 -15.46
C GLY A 410 -10.63 28.47 -14.13
N THR A 411 -9.35 28.88 -14.17
CA THR A 411 -8.51 29.18 -13.00
C THR A 411 -8.11 30.64 -12.96
N THR A 412 -7.33 31.04 -11.95
CA THR A 412 -6.82 32.41 -11.85
C THR A 412 -5.40 32.55 -12.44
N VAL A 413 -4.99 33.77 -12.80
CA VAL A 413 -3.61 34.06 -13.23
C VAL A 413 -2.61 33.70 -12.14
N ASN A 414 -3.01 33.79 -10.87
CA ASN A 414 -2.17 33.40 -9.74
C ASN A 414 -1.91 31.88 -9.72
N ASP A 415 -2.93 31.07 -10.04
CA ASP A 415 -2.79 29.62 -10.13
C ASP A 415 -1.81 29.21 -11.24
N VAL A 416 -1.90 29.90 -12.40
CA VAL A 416 -0.93 29.70 -13.49
C VAL A 416 0.49 30.06 -13.07
N ASN A 417 0.67 31.16 -12.33
CA ASN A 417 1.97 31.58 -11.81
C ASN A 417 2.53 30.54 -10.82
N ASN A 418 1.68 30.09 -9.89
CA ASN A 418 2.05 29.10 -8.89
C ASN A 418 2.48 27.78 -9.54
N LEU A 419 1.72 27.30 -10.56
CA LEU A 419 2.10 26.11 -11.30
C LEU A 419 3.48 26.26 -11.96
N VAL A 420 3.74 27.36 -12.66
CA VAL A 420 5.01 27.59 -13.34
C VAL A 420 6.19 27.65 -12.35
N ASN A 421 6.00 28.32 -11.21
CA ASN A 421 7.03 28.37 -10.16
C ASN A 421 7.31 26.99 -9.56
N ARG A 422 6.26 26.25 -9.17
CA ARG A 422 6.36 24.88 -8.64
C ARG A 422 7.01 23.94 -9.66
N PHE A 423 6.72 24.09 -10.94
CA PHE A 423 7.37 23.31 -12.00
C PHE A 423 8.88 23.55 -12.05
N TYR A 424 9.34 24.81 -11.96
CA TYR A 424 10.78 25.08 -11.95
C TYR A 424 11.48 24.56 -10.70
N GLU A 425 10.83 24.63 -9.54
CA GLU A 425 11.33 24.06 -8.29
C GLU A 425 11.43 22.53 -8.37
N ALA A 426 10.37 21.86 -8.83
CA ALA A 426 10.34 20.42 -9.04
C ALA A 426 11.41 19.97 -10.04
N ARG A 427 11.55 20.67 -11.17
CA ARG A 427 12.60 20.41 -12.17
C ARG A 427 14.00 20.50 -11.57
N LYS A 428 14.28 21.56 -10.79
CA LYS A 428 15.57 21.75 -10.11
C LYS A 428 15.86 20.61 -9.13
N MET A 429 14.85 20.19 -8.37
CA MET A 429 14.97 19.10 -7.41
C MET A 429 15.22 17.75 -8.11
N MET A 430 14.47 17.45 -9.18
CA MET A 430 14.68 16.24 -9.99
C MET A 430 16.09 16.21 -10.61
N GLN A 431 16.61 17.34 -11.06
CA GLN A 431 17.98 17.44 -11.57
C GLN A 431 19.03 17.18 -10.49
N GLN A 432 18.80 17.62 -9.26
CA GLN A 432 19.69 17.35 -8.12
C GLN A 432 19.67 15.87 -7.73
N LEU A 433 18.51 15.24 -7.73
CA LEU A 433 18.35 13.79 -7.47
C LEU A 433 19.03 12.94 -8.56
N ALA A 434 18.82 13.29 -9.82
CA ALA A 434 19.42 12.61 -10.97
C ALA A 434 20.95 12.80 -11.02
N GLY A 435 21.47 13.94 -10.53
CA GLY A 435 22.91 14.24 -10.43
C GLY A 435 23.63 13.58 -9.24
N GLY A 436 22.94 12.76 -8.43
CA GLY A 436 23.55 12.07 -7.27
C GLY A 436 23.89 12.97 -6.09
N MET A 437 23.42 14.21 -6.05
CA MET A 437 23.57 15.11 -4.91
C MET A 437 22.34 15.04 -4.01
N MET A 438 22.23 14.02 -3.17
CA MET A 438 21.33 14.04 -2.01
C MET A 438 22.03 14.79 -0.86
N PRO A 439 21.53 15.94 -0.41
CA PRO A 439 21.97 16.53 0.85
C PRO A 439 21.39 15.71 2.00
N GLY A 440 22.19 14.86 2.62
CA GLY A 440 21.80 14.23 3.90
C GLY A 440 21.90 12.71 4.03
N MET A 441 22.44 11.96 3.06
CA MET A 441 22.81 10.55 3.30
C MET A 441 24.33 10.41 3.37
N PRO A 442 24.92 10.09 4.54
CA PRO A 442 26.32 9.69 4.61
C PRO A 442 26.42 8.23 4.12
N GLY A 443 27.10 8.03 2.98
CA GLY A 443 27.68 6.75 2.65
C GLY A 443 27.03 5.95 1.55
N MET A 444 27.15 6.39 0.27
CA MET A 444 27.22 5.45 -0.84
C MET A 444 28.20 5.98 -1.91
N GLY A 445 29.42 5.49 -1.81
CA GLY A 445 30.37 5.13 -2.84
C GLY A 445 30.76 6.14 -3.91
N GLY A 446 31.53 7.16 -3.58
CA GLY A 446 32.40 7.82 -4.54
C GLY A 446 33.85 7.34 -4.34
N ARG A 447 34.39 6.55 -5.27
CA ARG A 447 35.83 6.24 -5.31
C ARG A 447 36.63 7.54 -5.36
N ALA A 448 37.33 7.84 -4.29
CA ALA A 448 38.28 8.94 -4.21
C ALA A 448 39.39 8.77 -5.25
N ARG A 449 39.57 9.74 -6.12
CA ARG A 449 40.80 9.90 -6.91
C ARG A 449 41.86 10.52 -6.00
N PRO A 450 43.10 9.99 -5.93
CA PRO A 450 44.15 10.55 -5.11
C PRO A 450 44.78 11.77 -5.79
N GLY A 451 44.92 12.84 -5.02
CA GLY A 451 46.04 13.72 -5.05
C GLY A 451 46.00 14.95 -5.94
N ARG A 452 45.64 16.08 -5.35
CA ARG A 452 46.32 17.37 -5.62
C ARG A 452 46.33 18.20 -4.33
N PRO A 453 47.48 18.71 -3.87
CA PRO A 453 47.54 19.50 -2.62
C PRO A 453 46.90 20.87 -2.79
N PRO A 454 46.30 21.46 -1.74
CA PRO A 454 45.59 22.72 -1.82
C PRO A 454 46.58 23.90 -1.92
N ALA A 455 46.34 24.77 -2.92
CA ALA A 455 47.04 26.05 -3.06
C ALA A 455 46.66 26.97 -1.91
N ARG A 456 47.68 27.51 -1.23
CA ARG A 456 47.57 28.55 -0.19
C ARG A 456 46.81 29.77 -0.72
N ARG A 457 45.62 30.04 -0.19
CA ARG A 457 44.94 31.33 -0.36
C ARG A 457 45.47 32.34 0.65
N LYS A 458 46.01 33.44 0.13
CA LYS A 458 46.39 34.65 0.89
C LYS A 458 45.13 35.45 1.28
N GLY A 459 45.11 35.94 2.52
CA GLY A 459 44.47 37.18 2.95
C GLY A 459 42.98 37.10 3.26
N ALA A 460 42.65 36.84 4.52
CA ALA A 460 41.36 37.20 5.11
C ALA A 460 41.29 38.72 5.28
N ARG A 461 40.32 39.38 4.63
CA ARG A 461 39.99 40.81 4.92
C ARG A 461 39.18 40.85 6.21
N GLY A 462 39.59 41.71 7.13
CA GLY A 462 39.03 41.88 8.45
C GLY A 462 37.56 42.33 8.45
N VAL A 463 36.86 41.92 9.48
CA VAL A 463 35.47 42.27 9.77
C VAL A 463 35.34 43.77 10.00
N SER A 464 34.38 44.42 9.32
CA SER A 464 34.05 45.83 9.45
C SER A 464 33.68 46.18 10.91
N GLY A 465 34.30 47.26 11.44
CA GLY A 465 34.08 47.76 12.80
C GLY A 465 32.77 48.55 13.00
N ASN A 466 31.85 48.57 12.02
CA ASN A 466 30.59 49.33 12.13
C ASN A 466 29.45 48.45 12.66
N PRO A 467 28.87 48.74 13.86
CA PRO A 467 27.81 47.97 14.48
C PRO A 467 26.53 47.88 13.65
N ALA A 468 26.23 48.88 12.82
CA ALA A 468 25.02 48.93 11.99
C ALA A 468 25.02 47.94 10.80
N LYS A 469 26.18 47.32 10.45
CA LYS A 469 26.30 46.33 9.37
C LYS A 469 26.39 44.87 9.86
N ARG A 470 26.34 44.64 11.18
CA ARG A 470 26.37 43.29 11.76
C ARG A 470 25.03 42.55 11.73
N ASN A 471 23.91 43.27 11.56
CA ASN A 471 22.57 42.69 11.65
C ASN A 471 21.98 42.19 10.31
N LEU A 472 22.78 42.12 9.23
CA LEU A 472 22.30 41.71 7.91
C LEU A 472 22.79 40.30 7.45
N ALA A 473 23.35 39.50 8.36
CA ALA A 473 23.89 38.19 8.03
C ALA A 473 23.44 37.11 9.01
N GLN A 474 22.14 36.98 9.23
CA GLN A 474 21.56 35.74 9.75
C GLN A 474 20.60 35.20 8.70
N PRO A 475 20.77 33.92 8.22
CA PRO A 475 19.78 33.29 7.40
C PRO A 475 18.59 32.91 8.28
N PRO A 476 17.33 32.96 7.77
CA PRO A 476 16.17 32.50 8.52
C PRO A 476 16.27 31.01 8.73
N ALA A 477 16.18 30.60 9.98
CA ALA A 477 15.99 29.21 10.37
C ALA A 477 14.56 28.78 10.03
N GLY A 478 14.42 28.07 8.93
CA GLY A 478 13.19 27.39 8.52
C GLY A 478 13.57 26.04 7.97
N SER A 479 13.65 25.01 8.82
CA SER A 479 13.85 23.63 8.41
C SER A 479 12.52 23.03 7.96
N GLY A 480 12.04 23.42 6.77
CA GLY A 480 11.06 22.66 6.01
C GLY A 480 11.77 21.56 5.23
N VAL A 481 11.20 20.35 5.21
CA VAL A 481 11.70 19.24 4.40
C VAL A 481 11.69 19.69 2.94
N PRO A 482 12.83 19.70 2.22
CA PRO A 482 12.86 20.13 0.83
C PRO A 482 12.06 19.13 -0.02
N GLY A 483 10.97 19.58 -0.61
CA GLY A 483 10.21 18.77 -1.57
C GLY A 483 8.69 18.74 -1.41
N ALA A 484 8.16 18.98 -0.21
CA ALA A 484 6.72 18.96 0.01
C ALA A 484 5.97 20.05 -0.79
N ASP A 485 6.58 21.22 -0.92
CA ASP A 485 5.97 22.36 -1.64
C ASP A 485 5.92 22.19 -3.16
N ALA A 486 6.81 21.37 -3.73
CA ALA A 486 6.86 21.13 -5.17
C ALA A 486 5.65 20.33 -5.71
N PHE A 487 4.96 19.61 -4.82
CA PHE A 487 3.80 18.77 -5.18
C PHE A 487 2.46 19.32 -4.67
N GLY A 488 2.39 20.55 -4.19
CA GLY A 488 1.14 21.13 -3.72
C GLY A 488 0.76 20.77 -2.27
N ILE A 489 1.67 20.12 -1.52
CA ILE A 489 1.42 19.61 -0.17
C ILE A 489 1.77 20.62 0.93
N GLY A 490 2.26 21.81 0.57
CA GLY A 490 2.75 22.81 1.50
C GLY A 490 1.73 23.90 1.81
N GLY A 491 0.84 23.68 2.76
CA GLY A 491 0.31 24.79 3.56
C GLY A 491 1.45 25.37 4.41
N GLN A 492 1.65 26.70 4.39
CA GLN A 492 2.60 27.36 5.28
C GLN A 492 2.30 26.95 6.72
N MET A 493 3.26 26.34 7.39
CA MET A 493 3.16 26.15 8.84
C MET A 493 3.07 27.53 9.50
N PRO A 494 2.12 27.76 10.41
CA PRO A 494 2.04 29.00 11.16
C PRO A 494 3.37 29.23 11.90
N SER A 495 3.87 30.45 11.89
CA SER A 495 5.06 30.81 12.64
C SER A 495 4.82 30.59 14.15
N GLU A 496 5.89 30.35 14.92
CA GLU A 496 5.80 30.16 16.38
C GLU A 496 5.05 31.31 17.09
N ALA A 497 5.09 32.50 16.53
CA ALA A 497 4.35 33.67 16.97
C ALA A 497 2.84 33.61 16.68
N GLU A 498 2.45 33.00 15.58
CA GLU A 498 1.05 32.78 15.20
C GLU A 498 0.42 31.63 15.99
N LEU A 499 1.18 30.56 16.26
CA LEU A 499 0.78 29.49 17.19
C LEU A 499 0.56 30.02 18.61
N LYS A 500 1.45 30.89 19.09
CA LYS A 500 1.32 31.51 20.41
C LYS A 500 0.10 32.43 20.50
N LYS A 501 -0.18 33.19 19.46
CA LYS A 501 -1.35 34.06 19.36
C LYS A 501 -2.67 33.29 19.23
N ALA A 502 -2.66 32.13 18.57
CA ALA A 502 -3.81 31.22 18.49
C ALA A 502 -4.08 30.53 19.85
N MET A 503 -3.04 30.23 20.63
CA MET A 503 -3.19 29.69 21.98
C MET A 503 -3.65 30.73 23.02
N GLU A 504 -3.29 32.02 22.86
CA GLU A 504 -3.75 33.09 23.74
C GLU A 504 -5.23 33.43 23.54
N GLY A 505 -5.83 33.09 22.36
CA GLY A 505 -7.26 33.25 22.08
C GLY A 505 -8.17 32.10 22.55
N PHE A 506 -7.60 31.00 23.03
CA PHE A 506 -8.37 29.81 23.42
C PHE A 506 -8.74 29.88 24.90
N GLN A 507 -9.84 30.57 25.21
CA GLN A 507 -10.47 30.51 26.51
C GLN A 507 -11.23 29.18 26.67
N LEU A 508 -10.73 28.29 27.50
CA LEU A 508 -11.42 27.05 27.88
C LEU A 508 -12.77 27.38 28.52
N PRO A 509 -13.86 26.70 28.13
CA PRO A 509 -15.15 26.87 28.77
C PRO A 509 -15.05 26.66 30.29
N PRO A 510 -15.77 27.46 31.12
CA PRO A 510 -15.59 27.46 32.59
C PRO A 510 -15.77 26.11 33.28
N HIS A 511 -16.55 25.20 32.69
CA HIS A 511 -16.81 23.87 33.22
C HIS A 511 -15.62 22.90 33.07
N ILE A 512 -14.75 23.10 32.08
CA ILE A 512 -13.53 22.27 31.86
C ILE A 512 -12.40 22.79 32.76
N ALA A 513 -12.30 24.09 32.98
CA ALA A 513 -11.31 24.68 33.88
C ALA A 513 -11.53 24.27 35.34
N GLN A 514 -12.79 24.05 35.76
CA GLN A 514 -13.11 23.56 37.10
C GLN A 514 -12.77 22.07 37.34
N GLN A 515 -12.81 21.22 36.28
CA GLN A 515 -12.44 19.81 36.38
C GLN A 515 -10.93 19.59 36.53
N LEU A 516 -10.12 20.45 35.93
CA LEU A 516 -8.65 20.37 36.00
C LEU A 516 -8.06 20.87 37.33
N ASN A 517 -8.83 21.63 38.12
CA ASN A 517 -8.36 22.24 39.35
C ASN A 517 -8.83 21.50 40.63
N GLN A 518 -9.40 20.30 40.53
CA GLN A 518 -9.72 19.47 41.68
C GLN A 518 -8.51 18.61 42.10
N PRO A 519 -8.02 18.70 43.35
CA PRO A 519 -6.95 17.84 43.83
C PRO A 519 -7.45 16.39 43.92
N ASN A 520 -6.68 15.48 43.33
CA ASN A 520 -6.90 14.04 43.27
C ASN A 520 -7.05 13.46 44.70
N ARG A 521 -8.27 13.22 45.16
CA ARG A 521 -8.55 12.46 46.38
C ARG A 521 -8.54 10.98 46.05
N GLY A 522 -7.51 10.27 46.48
CA GLY A 522 -7.39 8.83 46.40
C GLY A 522 -8.57 8.09 47.07
N PRO A 523 -8.78 6.81 46.75
CA PRO A 523 -9.92 6.04 47.24
C PRO A 523 -9.86 5.86 48.75
N ARG A 524 -10.97 6.18 49.47
CA ARG A 524 -11.18 5.85 50.85
C ARG A 524 -11.45 4.34 50.95
N GLU A 525 -10.63 3.65 51.72
CA GLU A 525 -10.95 2.33 52.28
C GLU A 525 -12.25 2.43 53.06
N SER A 526 -13.20 1.58 52.75
CA SER A 526 -14.41 1.33 53.54
C SER A 526 -14.23 0.05 54.36
N ASN A 527 -14.40 0.20 55.66
CA ASN A 527 -14.63 -0.90 56.60
C ASN A 527 -15.79 -1.81 56.18
#